data_41b23795fef385b8a7afc71a143f0e92
#
_entry.id   41b23795fef385b8a7afc71a143f0e92
#
_cell.length_a   1.000
_cell.length_b   1.000
_cell.length_c   1.000
_cell.angle_alpha   90.00
_cell.angle_beta   90.00
_cell.angle_gamma   90.00
#
_symmetry.space_group_name_H-M   'P 1'
#
loop_
_entity.id
_entity.type
_entity.pdbx_description
1 polymer ?
#
loop_
_entity_poly.entity_id
_entity_poly.type
_entity_poly.pdbx_seq_one_letter_code
_entity_poly.pdbx_strand_id
1 'polypeptide(L)' 'PDNATLLKIYALYKQATTGDNADKKPGFGDMVGRAKWDAWNNCKGTSSDDAMQQYIDLIESLA' A
#
# COMPACT_ATOMS: atom_id res chain seq x y z
N PRO A 1 10.43 -11.27 -2.51
CA PRO A 1 9.51 -10.58 -3.44
C PRO A 1 10.17 -9.40 -4.13
N ASP A 2 9.67 -9.05 -5.30
CA ASP A 2 10.19 -7.90 -6.03
C ASP A 2 9.68 -6.58 -5.43
N ASN A 3 10.19 -5.47 -5.97
CA ASN A 3 9.82 -4.15 -5.46
C ASN A 3 8.32 -3.85 -5.62
N ALA A 4 7.71 -4.30 -6.71
CA ALA A 4 6.28 -4.10 -6.94
C ALA A 4 5.45 -4.82 -5.88
N THR A 5 5.85 -6.05 -5.53
CA THR A 5 5.19 -6.83 -4.47
C THR A 5 5.36 -6.17 -3.11
N LEU A 6 6.58 -5.70 -2.79
CA LEU A 6 6.83 -5.00 -1.53
C LEU A 6 5.99 -3.73 -1.40
N LEU A 7 5.84 -2.97 -2.49
CA LEU A 7 4.98 -1.79 -2.50
C LEU A 7 3.51 -2.15 -2.31
N LYS A 8 3.06 -3.25 -2.88
CA LYS A 8 1.69 -3.72 -2.71
C LYS A 8 1.42 -4.13 -1.26
N ILE A 9 2.35 -4.84 -0.64
CA ILE A 9 2.26 -5.22 0.77
C ILE A 9 2.13 -3.95 1.64
N TYR A 10 3.01 -2.98 1.42
CA TYR A 10 2.96 -1.71 2.14
C TYR A 10 1.60 -1.02 1.98
N ALA A 11 1.14 -0.91 0.72
CA ALA A 11 -0.09 -0.20 0.39
C ALA A 11 -1.31 -0.83 1.05
N LEU A 12 -1.42 -2.15 0.99
CA LEU A 12 -2.55 -2.87 1.60
C LEU A 12 -2.53 -2.74 3.12
N TYR A 13 -1.35 -2.81 3.73
CA TYR A 13 -1.22 -2.62 5.17
C TYR A 13 -1.66 -1.21 5.59
N LYS A 14 -1.22 -0.20 4.86
CA LYS A 14 -1.61 1.19 5.15
C LYS A 14 -3.12 1.40 4.96
N GLN A 15 -3.67 0.85 3.90
CA GLN A 15 -5.11 0.96 3.65
C GLN A 15 -5.92 0.26 4.73
N ALA A 16 -5.46 -0.92 5.17
CA ALA A 16 -6.15 -1.70 6.20
C ALA A 16 -6.10 -1.02 7.58
N THR A 17 -4.99 -0.37 7.91
CA THR A 17 -4.76 0.17 9.27
C THR A 17 -5.08 1.65 9.39
N THR A 18 -4.89 2.42 8.31
CA THR A 18 -5.08 3.88 8.31
C THR A 18 -6.28 4.32 7.49
N GLY A 19 -6.60 3.59 6.40
CA GLY A 19 -7.65 3.98 5.48
C GLY A 19 -7.08 4.74 4.28
N ASP A 20 -7.91 5.56 3.63
CA ASP A 20 -7.52 6.31 2.45
C ASP A 20 -6.34 7.24 2.72
N ASN A 21 -5.43 7.31 1.74
CA ASN A 21 -4.26 8.17 1.83
C ASN A 21 -4.69 9.64 1.79
N ALA A 22 -4.46 10.35 2.89
CA ALA A 22 -4.68 11.79 3.00
C ALA A 22 -3.37 12.55 3.20
N ASP A 23 -2.23 11.86 3.10
CA ASP A 23 -0.92 12.48 3.26
C ASP A 23 -0.54 13.28 2.02
N LYS A 24 0.27 14.31 2.22
CA LYS A 24 0.84 15.08 1.12
C LYS A 24 1.88 14.21 0.40
N LYS A 25 1.87 14.25 -0.94
CA LYS A 25 2.83 13.52 -1.74
C LYS A 25 4.25 14.04 -1.48
N PRO A 26 5.22 13.15 -1.22
CA PRO A 26 6.62 13.57 -1.04
C PRO A 26 7.19 14.24 -2.28
N GLY A 27 8.21 15.08 -2.08
CA GLY A 27 8.87 15.80 -3.17
C GLY A 27 9.72 14.90 -4.06
N PHE A 28 10.21 15.47 -5.16
CA PHE A 28 10.99 14.76 -6.18
C PHE A 28 12.22 14.05 -5.63
N GLY A 29 12.85 14.61 -4.59
CA GLY A 29 14.05 14.02 -4.03
C GLY A 29 13.81 12.72 -3.26
N ASP A 30 12.56 12.42 -2.94
CA ASP A 30 12.19 11.23 -2.17
C ASP A 30 11.48 10.22 -3.07
N MET A 31 12.25 9.56 -3.92
CA MET A 31 11.70 8.60 -4.89
C MET A 31 11.02 7.42 -4.23
N VAL A 32 11.61 6.88 -3.16
CA VAL A 32 11.03 5.76 -2.42
C VAL A 32 9.72 6.18 -1.75
N GLY A 33 9.73 7.33 -1.08
CA GLY A 33 8.52 7.85 -0.45
C GLY A 33 7.41 8.11 -1.45
N ARG A 34 7.73 8.61 -2.64
CA ARG A 34 6.74 8.84 -3.69
C ARG A 34 6.15 7.52 -4.20
N ALA A 35 6.97 6.50 -4.38
CA ALA A 35 6.50 5.18 -4.82
C ALA A 35 5.55 4.57 -3.79
N LYS A 36 5.89 4.67 -2.52
CA LYS A 36 5.05 4.19 -1.41
C LYS A 36 3.74 4.97 -1.35
N TRP A 37 3.82 6.28 -1.48
CA TRP A 37 2.65 7.15 -1.48
C TRP A 37 1.69 6.79 -2.64
N ASP A 38 2.23 6.63 -3.85
CA ASP A 38 1.44 6.27 -5.03
C ASP A 38 0.76 4.91 -4.84
N ALA A 39 1.49 3.92 -4.32
CA ALA A 39 0.95 2.57 -4.10
C ALA A 39 -0.22 2.60 -3.12
N TRP A 40 -0.08 3.31 -2.01
CA TRP A 40 -1.15 3.46 -1.03
C TRP A 40 -2.32 4.25 -1.62
N ASN A 41 -2.03 5.33 -2.34
CA ASN A 41 -3.07 6.17 -2.95
C ASN A 41 -3.93 5.38 -3.95
N ASN A 42 -3.33 4.40 -4.63
CA ASN A 42 -4.06 3.54 -5.57
C ASN A 42 -5.07 2.61 -4.87
N CYS A 43 -4.97 2.44 -3.56
CA CYS A 43 -5.93 1.66 -2.77
C CYS A 43 -7.14 2.48 -2.32
N LYS A 44 -7.17 3.78 -2.64
CA LYS A 44 -8.25 4.66 -2.20
C LYS A 44 -9.62 4.08 -2.56
N GLY A 45 -10.54 4.10 -1.60
CA GLY A 45 -11.87 3.53 -1.76
C GLY A 45 -12.00 2.07 -1.33
N THR A 46 -10.89 1.37 -1.12
CA THR A 46 -10.91 0.01 -0.60
C THR A 46 -11.16 0.05 0.91
N SER A 47 -12.13 -0.73 1.40
CA SER A 47 -12.41 -0.78 2.82
C SER A 47 -11.26 -1.40 3.59
N SER A 48 -11.16 -1.08 4.89
CA SER A 48 -10.13 -1.67 5.75
C SER A 48 -10.22 -3.20 5.76
N ASP A 49 -11.43 -3.74 5.81
CA ASP A 49 -11.63 -5.19 5.83
C ASP A 49 -11.17 -5.84 4.52
N ASP A 50 -11.53 -5.25 3.38
CA ASP A 50 -11.11 -5.77 2.07
C ASP A 50 -9.60 -5.65 1.89
N ALA A 51 -9.01 -4.54 2.32
CA ALA A 51 -7.56 -4.35 2.23
C ALA A 51 -6.83 -5.38 3.09
N MET A 52 -7.35 -5.66 4.30
CA MET A 52 -6.74 -6.67 5.17
C MET A 52 -6.84 -8.06 4.55
N GLN A 53 -7.98 -8.39 3.95
CA GLN A 53 -8.13 -9.69 3.29
C GLN A 53 -7.15 -9.83 2.12
N GLN A 54 -7.01 -8.79 1.31
CA GLN A 54 -6.04 -8.79 0.22
C GLN A 54 -4.61 -8.89 0.72
N TYR A 55 -4.30 -8.22 1.84
CA TYR A 55 -2.99 -8.30 2.48
C TYR A 55 -2.68 -9.75 2.89
N ILE A 56 -3.62 -10.38 3.59
CA ILE A 56 -3.46 -11.77 4.05
C ILE A 56 -3.27 -12.69 2.83
N ASP A 57 -4.10 -12.56 1.82
CA ASP A 57 -4.03 -13.39 0.60
C ASP A 57 -2.67 -13.25 -0.09
N LEU A 58 -2.16 -12.01 -0.16
CA LEU A 58 -0.86 -11.76 -0.79
C LEU A 58 0.27 -12.39 0.02
N ILE A 59 0.27 -12.19 1.35
CA ILE A 59 1.29 -12.78 2.21
C ILE A 59 1.26 -14.31 2.10
N GLU A 60 0.09 -14.92 2.11
CA GLU A 60 -0.03 -16.37 1.98
C GLU A 60 0.49 -16.87 0.63
N SER A 61 0.30 -16.09 -0.43
CA SER A 61 0.78 -16.46 -1.77
C SER A 61 2.30 -16.46 -1.87
N LEU A 62 2.99 -15.79 -0.97
CA LEU A 62 4.44 -15.70 -0.94
C LEU A 62 5.09 -16.79 -0.06
N ALA A 63 4.31 -17.51 0.67
CA ALA A 63 4.78 -18.54 1.59
C ALA A 63 5.20 -19.81 0.85
#